data_153839705bddd34c787cf7bc246c95b9
#
_entry.id   153839705bddd34c787cf7bc246c95b9
#
_cell.length_a   1.000
_cell.length_b   1.000
_cell.length_c   1.000
_cell.angle_alpha   90.00
_cell.angle_beta   90.00
_cell.angle_gamma   90.00
#
_symmetry.space_group_name_H-M   'P 1'
#
loop_
_entity.id
_entity.type
_entity.pdbx_description
1 polymer ?
#
loop_
_entity_poly.entity_id
_entity_poly.type
_entity_poly.pdbx_seq_one_letter_code
_entity_poly.pdbx_strand_id
1 'polypeptide(L)'
;MKMYQPPTKEFFRLFNKIFTIPMTPIEFRLYTYLVCCAGSKGYCWPTHDTIMRDTGIKKSSLQKAIKALKQRKLIAVYKHRNTYGYSNNEYHLLSLDNPEIYRDLDTETDEFPLFIGEDFPV
;
A
#
# COMPACT_ATOMS: atom_id res chain seq x y z
N MET A 1 18.11 6.91 -27.65
CA MET A 1 17.37 6.54 -26.45
C MET A 1 17.54 7.59 -25.41
N LYS A 2 16.43 8.01 -24.79
CA LYS A 2 16.53 9.03 -23.79
C LYS A 2 16.80 8.45 -22.44
N MET A 3 17.55 9.14 -21.63
CA MET A 3 17.76 8.72 -20.24
C MET A 3 16.53 9.02 -19.43
N TYR A 4 16.27 8.21 -18.41
CA TYR A 4 15.13 8.40 -17.55
C TYR A 4 15.25 9.71 -16.79
N GLN A 5 14.18 10.45 -16.73
CA GLN A 5 14.09 11.64 -15.93
C GLN A 5 12.87 11.55 -15.06
N PRO A 6 13.03 11.65 -13.75
CA PRO A 6 11.88 11.52 -12.85
C PRO A 6 10.85 12.60 -13.13
N PRO A 7 9.58 12.27 -13.08
CA PRO A 7 8.55 13.28 -13.27
C PRO A 7 8.54 14.27 -12.12
N THR A 8 8.18 15.51 -12.42
CA THR A 8 8.10 16.52 -11.37
C THR A 8 6.66 16.77 -10.94
N LYS A 9 5.69 16.12 -11.58
CA LYS A 9 4.32 16.21 -11.17
C LYS A 9 3.62 14.90 -11.49
N GLU A 10 2.48 14.69 -10.92
CA GLU A 10 1.73 13.46 -11.11
C GLU A 10 2.50 12.26 -10.55
N PHE A 11 3.08 12.43 -9.38
CA PHE A 11 3.78 11.34 -8.71
C PHE A 11 3.38 11.35 -7.23
N PHE A 12 3.67 10.26 -6.55
CA PHE A 12 3.45 10.20 -5.11
C PHE A 12 4.70 9.61 -4.46
N ARG A 13 4.80 9.79 -3.15
CA ARG A 13 5.97 9.33 -2.43
C ARG A 13 5.74 8.00 -1.78
N LEU A 14 6.76 7.18 -1.78
CA LEU A 14 6.70 5.92 -1.13
C LEU A 14 7.92 5.78 -0.23
N PHE A 15 7.70 5.23 0.94
CA PHE A 15 8.77 5.06 1.92
C PHE A 15 9.75 4.01 1.42
N ASN A 16 11.02 4.32 1.42
CA ASN A 16 12.01 3.38 0.89
C ASN A 16 11.99 2.04 1.59
N LYS A 17 11.80 2.02 2.89
CA LYS A 17 11.78 0.76 3.62
C LYS A 17 10.55 -0.06 3.36
N ILE A 18 9.67 0.37 2.46
CA ILE A 18 8.50 -0.42 2.14
C ILE A 18 8.87 -1.80 1.65
N PHE A 19 10.03 -1.94 1.06
CA PHE A 19 10.47 -3.25 0.54
C PHE A 19 10.88 -4.21 1.66
N THR A 20 11.04 -3.71 2.87
CA THR A 20 11.33 -4.59 4.01
C THR A 20 10.08 -5.04 4.72
N ILE A 21 8.90 -4.56 4.30
CA ILE A 21 7.66 -5.01 4.87
C ILE A 21 7.22 -6.26 4.12
N PRO A 22 6.98 -7.37 4.80
CA PRO A 22 6.57 -8.59 4.10
C PRO A 22 5.20 -8.41 3.46
N MET A 23 5.16 -8.48 2.16
CA MET A 23 3.91 -8.37 1.41
C MET A 23 4.04 -9.18 0.14
N THR A 24 2.94 -9.74 -0.32
CA THR A 24 2.92 -10.36 -1.64
C THR A 24 2.89 -9.26 -2.69
N PRO A 25 3.19 -9.54 -3.93
CA PRO A 25 3.11 -8.52 -4.98
C PRO A 25 1.73 -7.90 -5.11
N ILE A 26 0.66 -8.67 -4.92
CA ILE A 26 -0.68 -8.12 -5.00
C ILE A 26 -0.94 -7.19 -3.83
N GLU A 27 -0.50 -7.56 -2.63
CA GLU A 27 -0.65 -6.71 -1.46
C GLU A 27 0.14 -5.42 -1.64
N PHE A 28 1.33 -5.51 -2.20
CA PHE A 28 2.14 -4.33 -2.46
C PHE A 28 1.45 -3.43 -3.48
N ARG A 29 0.90 -3.99 -4.53
CA ARG A 29 0.22 -3.19 -5.54
C ARG A 29 -1.00 -2.48 -4.95
N LEU A 30 -1.76 -3.17 -4.13
CA LEU A 30 -2.91 -2.56 -3.49
C LEU A 30 -2.47 -1.46 -2.53
N TYR A 31 -1.47 -1.75 -1.70
CA TYR A 31 -1.02 -0.77 -0.72
C TYR A 31 -0.54 0.50 -1.40
N THR A 32 0.28 0.37 -2.44
CA THR A 32 0.82 1.54 -3.11
C THR A 32 -0.28 2.31 -3.82
N TYR A 33 -1.29 1.61 -4.34
CA TYR A 33 -2.42 2.28 -4.95
C TYR A 33 -3.17 3.12 -3.91
N LEU A 34 -3.37 2.57 -2.72
CA LEU A 34 -4.06 3.30 -1.66
C LEU A 34 -3.23 4.50 -1.18
N VAL A 35 -1.92 4.37 -1.12
CA VAL A 35 -1.05 5.50 -0.76
C VAL A 35 -1.21 6.60 -1.80
N CYS A 36 -1.24 6.24 -3.07
CA CYS A 36 -1.41 7.20 -4.15
C CYS A 36 -2.76 7.90 -4.05
N CYS A 37 -3.83 7.14 -3.81
CA CYS A 37 -5.16 7.71 -3.74
C CYS A 37 -5.36 8.59 -2.52
N ALA A 38 -4.75 8.23 -1.42
CA ALA A 38 -4.95 8.96 -0.18
C ALA A 38 -4.25 10.30 -0.16
N GLY A 39 -3.11 10.38 -0.82
CA GLY A 39 -2.37 11.63 -0.86
C GLY A 39 -2.04 12.12 0.54
N SER A 40 -2.01 13.40 0.71
CA SER A 40 -1.65 13.98 2.00
C SER A 40 -2.72 13.80 3.06
N LYS A 41 -3.95 13.44 2.66
CA LYS A 41 -5.00 13.26 3.64
C LYS A 41 -4.82 11.97 4.44
N GLY A 42 -4.18 10.99 3.87
CA GLY A 42 -3.95 9.73 4.56
C GLY A 42 -5.12 8.77 4.53
N TYR A 43 -6.18 9.08 3.80
CA TYR A 43 -7.30 8.17 3.67
C TYR A 43 -8.00 8.36 2.33
N CYS A 44 -8.73 7.35 1.90
CA CYS A 44 -9.46 7.41 0.63
C CYS A 44 -10.58 6.37 0.66
N TRP A 45 -11.52 6.49 -0.30
CA TRP A 45 -12.65 5.56 -0.32
C TRP A 45 -13.02 5.12 -1.73
N PRO A 46 -12.07 4.60 -2.49
CA PRO A 46 -12.43 4.08 -3.80
C PRO A 46 -13.32 2.84 -3.68
N THR A 47 -14.20 2.66 -4.64
CA THR A 47 -15.03 1.45 -4.64
C THR A 47 -14.17 0.27 -5.08
N HIS A 48 -14.64 -0.93 -4.82
CA HIS A 48 -13.91 -2.13 -5.28
C HIS A 48 -13.78 -2.12 -6.79
N ASP A 49 -14.81 -1.70 -7.51
CA ASP A 49 -14.74 -1.64 -8.97
C ASP A 49 -13.66 -0.69 -9.44
N THR A 50 -13.54 0.45 -8.79
CA THR A 50 -12.50 1.43 -9.13
C THR A 50 -11.12 0.84 -8.86
N ILE A 51 -10.93 0.21 -7.72
CA ILE A 51 -9.64 -0.38 -7.40
C ILE A 51 -9.30 -1.46 -8.43
N MET A 52 -10.25 -2.31 -8.74
CA MET A 52 -10.02 -3.41 -9.67
C MET A 52 -9.68 -2.88 -11.07
N ARG A 53 -10.38 -1.82 -11.48
CA ARG A 53 -10.09 -1.23 -12.78
C ARG A 53 -8.71 -0.61 -12.84
N ASP A 54 -8.33 0.09 -11.79
CA ASP A 54 -7.07 0.82 -11.80
C ASP A 54 -5.86 -0.06 -11.53
N THR A 55 -6.03 -1.14 -10.77
CA THR A 55 -4.89 -1.98 -10.40
C THR A 55 -4.82 -3.27 -11.19
N GLY A 56 -5.93 -3.70 -11.77
CA GLY A 56 -5.97 -5.00 -12.43
C GLY A 56 -6.12 -6.17 -11.48
N ILE A 57 -6.32 -5.91 -10.19
CA ILE A 57 -6.47 -6.98 -9.20
C ILE A 57 -7.86 -7.55 -9.31
N LYS A 58 -7.99 -8.87 -9.29
CA LYS A 58 -9.29 -9.52 -9.38
C LYS A 58 -9.98 -9.53 -8.03
N LYS A 59 -11.30 -9.71 -8.06
CA LYS A 59 -12.11 -9.56 -6.86
C LYS A 59 -11.65 -10.41 -5.68
N SER A 60 -11.43 -11.68 -5.90
CA SER A 60 -11.03 -12.55 -4.78
C SER A 60 -9.65 -12.18 -4.26
N SER A 61 -8.75 -11.81 -5.14
CA SER A 61 -7.41 -11.38 -4.73
C SER A 61 -7.47 -10.06 -3.99
N LEU A 62 -8.36 -9.16 -4.41
CA LEU A 62 -8.53 -7.89 -3.74
C LEU A 62 -9.01 -8.09 -2.31
N GLN A 63 -9.99 -8.95 -2.12
CA GLN A 63 -10.52 -9.18 -0.78
C GLN A 63 -9.45 -9.77 0.13
N LYS A 64 -8.65 -10.69 -0.39
CA LYS A 64 -7.56 -11.27 0.39
C LYS A 64 -6.50 -10.23 0.72
N ALA A 65 -6.18 -9.38 -0.23
CA ALA A 65 -5.15 -8.37 -0.03
C ALA A 65 -5.60 -7.34 1.00
N ILE A 66 -6.86 -6.92 0.96
CA ILE A 66 -7.39 -5.99 1.96
C ILE A 66 -7.25 -6.60 3.35
N LYS A 67 -7.64 -7.86 3.48
CA LYS A 67 -7.56 -8.53 4.76
C LYS A 67 -6.12 -8.62 5.25
N ALA A 68 -5.20 -8.95 4.37
CA ALA A 68 -3.79 -9.08 4.72
C ALA A 68 -3.21 -7.74 5.17
N LEU A 69 -3.53 -6.65 4.48
CA LEU A 69 -3.03 -5.34 4.86
C LEU A 69 -3.60 -4.90 6.20
N LYS A 70 -4.86 -5.24 6.47
CA LYS A 70 -5.44 -4.94 7.76
C LYS A 70 -4.75 -5.72 8.87
N GLN A 71 -4.50 -7.00 8.63
CA GLN A 71 -3.89 -7.84 9.65
C GLN A 71 -2.47 -7.39 9.96
N ARG A 72 -1.77 -6.88 8.96
CA ARG A 72 -0.41 -6.39 9.18
C ARG A 72 -0.42 -4.98 9.78
N LYS A 73 -1.57 -4.39 9.94
CA LYS A 73 -1.70 -3.06 10.54
C LYS A 73 -1.11 -1.96 9.66
N LEU A 74 -1.19 -2.16 8.36
CA LEU A 74 -0.81 -1.12 7.43
C LEU A 74 -1.99 -0.23 7.09
N ILE A 75 -3.21 -0.73 7.19
CA ILE A 75 -4.40 0.05 6.93
C ILE A 75 -5.49 -0.27 7.95
N ALA A 76 -6.40 0.66 8.13
CA ALA A 76 -7.64 0.43 8.86
C ALA A 76 -8.78 0.67 7.89
N VAL A 77 -9.85 -0.07 8.00
CA VAL A 77 -10.96 0.02 7.06
C VAL A 77 -12.24 0.33 7.82
N TYR A 78 -12.92 1.38 7.39
CA TYR A 78 -14.17 1.79 7.99
C TYR A 78 -15.23 1.87 6.90
N LYS A 79 -16.49 1.94 7.26
CA LYS A 79 -17.54 2.10 6.27
C LYS A 79 -17.71 3.58 5.94
N HIS A 80 -17.80 3.87 4.66
CA HIS A 80 -18.04 5.22 4.19
C HIS A 80 -19.41 5.24 3.52
N ARG A 81 -20.30 6.12 3.93
CA ARG A 81 -21.62 6.22 3.34
C ARG A 81 -21.75 7.52 2.59
N ASN A 82 -22.29 7.43 1.39
CA ASN A 82 -22.54 8.63 0.62
C ASN A 82 -23.97 9.09 0.86
N THR A 83 -24.36 10.18 0.19
CA THR A 83 -25.64 10.78 0.39
C THR A 83 -26.79 9.90 -0.02
N TYR A 84 -26.56 8.95 -0.88
CA TYR A 84 -27.61 8.09 -1.38
C TYR A 84 -27.75 6.79 -0.58
N GLY A 85 -27.02 6.64 0.50
CA GLY A 85 -27.14 5.47 1.34
C GLY A 85 -26.22 4.32 0.93
N TYR A 86 -25.52 4.43 -0.18
CA TYR A 86 -24.57 3.38 -0.55
C TYR A 86 -23.34 3.47 0.33
N SER A 87 -22.76 2.37 0.64
CA SER A 87 -21.57 2.38 1.46
C SER A 87 -20.44 1.66 0.76
N ASN A 88 -19.26 2.12 0.93
CA ASN A 88 -18.05 1.44 0.48
C ASN A 88 -17.01 1.57 1.58
N ASN A 89 -15.88 0.97 1.37
CA ASN A 89 -14.84 1.01 2.39
C ASN A 89 -14.11 2.34 2.34
N GLU A 90 -13.73 2.80 3.50
CA GLU A 90 -12.85 3.95 3.61
C GLU A 90 -11.56 3.43 4.18
N TYR A 91 -10.47 3.61 3.48
CA TYR A 91 -9.17 3.05 3.83
C TYR A 91 -8.30 4.13 4.44
N HIS A 92 -7.82 3.89 5.63
CA HIS A 92 -6.93 4.82 6.32
C HIS A 92 -5.54 4.21 6.40
N LEU A 93 -4.55 4.96 5.98
CA LEU A 93 -3.18 4.48 6.06
C LEU A 93 -2.69 4.69 7.48
N LEU A 94 -2.07 3.68 8.03
CA LEU A 94 -1.61 3.72 9.41
C LEU A 94 -0.12 4.06 9.46
N SER A 95 0.33 4.46 10.62
CA SER A 95 1.71 4.88 10.81
C SER A 95 2.68 3.76 10.47
N LEU A 96 3.75 4.10 9.83
CA LEU A 96 4.80 3.15 9.48
C LEU A 96 5.82 3.00 10.63
N ASP A 97 5.54 3.61 11.77
CA ASP A 97 6.44 3.50 12.91
C ASP A 97 6.20 2.25 13.74
N ASN A 98 5.14 1.49 13.46
CA ASN A 98 4.84 0.28 14.21
C ASN A 98 5.83 -0.82 13.83
N PRO A 99 6.66 -1.29 14.75
CA PRO A 99 7.65 -2.30 14.40
C PRO A 99 7.06 -3.62 13.95
N GLU A 100 5.82 -3.90 14.30
CA GLU A 100 5.21 -5.16 13.91
C GLU A 100 5.04 -5.28 12.41
N ILE A 101 4.94 -4.18 11.69
CA ILE A 101 4.72 -4.27 10.27
C ILE A 101 5.94 -4.77 9.52
N TYR A 102 7.12 -4.68 10.14
CA TYR A 102 8.33 -5.08 9.47
C TYR A 102 8.74 -6.52 9.80
N ARG A 103 7.99 -7.25 10.67
CA ARG A 103 8.45 -8.46 11.12
C ARG A 103 7.76 -9.54 10.44
N ASP A 104 8.44 -10.49 9.96
CA ASP A 104 7.88 -11.67 9.51
C ASP A 104 8.15 -12.62 10.61
N LEU A 105 7.19 -12.98 11.33
CA LEU A 105 7.38 -13.63 12.53
C LEU A 105 8.18 -14.86 12.49
N ASP A 106 8.20 -15.51 11.40
CA ASP A 106 8.88 -16.71 11.36
C ASP A 106 10.23 -16.66 10.85
N THR A 107 10.74 -15.56 10.46
CA THR A 107 11.93 -15.56 9.79
C THR A 107 12.95 -15.10 10.48
N GLU A 108 13.84 -15.62 10.55
CA GLU A 108 14.82 -15.07 11.20
C GLU A 108 15.77 -14.78 10.39
N THR A 109 16.07 -14.55 9.69
CA THR A 109 17.02 -14.16 9.00
C THR A 109 17.45 -13.54 8.25
N ASP A 110 17.54 -13.16 7.89
CA ASP A 110 18.01 -12.69 7.21
C ASP A 110 18.68 -12.08 6.50
N GLU A 111 19.14 -12.05 6.08
CA GLU A 111 20.08 -11.57 5.48
C GLU A 111 19.83 -10.95 4.33
N PHE A 112 19.03 -10.44 3.93
CA PHE A 112 18.78 -9.78 2.94
C PHE A 112 19.06 -8.50 3.14
N PRO A 113 19.93 -7.95 2.77
CA PRO A 113 20.34 -6.70 3.04
C PRO A 113 19.63 -5.85 2.28
N LEU A 114 18.77 -5.56 2.25
CA LEU A 114 18.21 -4.87 1.45
C LEU A 114 18.39 -3.57 1.38
N PHE A 115 18.02 -2.68 1.10
CA PHE A 115 17.93 -1.48 0.81
C PHE A 115 18.04 -0.64 1.90
N ILE A 116 19.09 -0.41 2.39
CA ILE A 116 19.23 0.39 3.38
C ILE A 116 19.60 1.59 2.84
N GLY A 117 19.22 2.62 3.16
CA GLY A 117 19.39 3.86 2.63
C GLY A 117 20.58 4.18 1.88
N GLU A 118 21.72 4.04 2.40
CA GLU A 118 22.85 4.50 1.68
C GLU A 118 23.23 3.58 0.62
N ASP A 119 22.73 2.39 0.61
CA ASP A 119 23.04 1.51 -0.46
C ASP A 119 22.09 1.70 -1.59
N PHE A 120 21.13 2.58 -1.48
CA PHE A 120 20.18 2.73 -2.49
C PHE A 120 20.72 3.67 -3.46
N PRO A 121 20.92 3.30 -4.66
CA PRO A 121 21.52 4.17 -5.63
C PRO A 121 20.53 5.24 -5.91
N VAL A 122 20.88 6.38 -5.74
CA VAL A 122 19.97 7.43 -5.95
C VAL A 122 20.08 8.08 -7.23
#